data_6a2475a4088c6e4c676086b2c1fd16d4
#
_entry.id   6a2475a4088c6e4c676086b2c1fd16d4
#
_cell.length_a   1.000
_cell.length_b   1.000
_cell.length_c   1.000
_cell.angle_alpha   90.00
_cell.angle_beta   90.00
_cell.angle_gamma   90.00
#
_symmetry.space_group_name_H-M   'P 1'
#
loop_
_entity.id
_entity.type
_entity.pdbx_description
1 polymer ?
#
loop_
_entity_poly.entity_id
_entity_poly.type
_entity_poly.pdbx_seq_one_letter_code
_entity_poly.pdbx_strand_id
1 'polypeptide(L)'
;MRLCIVIVNHRTPGQVLDVLGSLDGQVDPVTDQVVVVDNDSRDDSVPRIDAAIAQRGFGAWCTLVRAPRNAGLAAANNVGIRAADADYYLLLHSETLVRPGAISALLGELRAYPGVGIAGPRLETHDGTALPSCFRDHTPVSELLSAAQTRPISAALRHYEVPLPISDDTLEVDWISFACVLLRREVIEKVGLLDEGYFMYFEDSDYCRAARAVGFRVRYFPHAKVALAREDGRVAKALGAPRRRGPRAYYASRTRYFRKGYGPLGPWVANACWQLGRSVSLSRELTSRRVGHTCERQWLDNWIDSFKL
;
A
#
# COMPACT_ATOMS: atom_id res chain seq x y z
N MET A 1 4.13 22.32 12.35
CA MET A 1 2.92 21.60 11.90
C MET A 1 3.00 20.18 12.47
N ARG A 2 1.92 19.67 13.06
CA ARG A 2 1.92 18.36 13.69
C ARG A 2 1.76 17.22 12.66
N LEU A 3 0.75 17.32 11.78
CA LEU A 3 0.37 16.28 10.85
C LEU A 3 0.15 16.83 9.44
N CYS A 4 0.75 16.18 8.46
CA CYS A 4 0.40 16.35 7.05
C CYS A 4 -0.31 15.08 6.55
N ILE A 5 -1.51 15.22 6.00
CA ILE A 5 -2.26 14.13 5.37
C ILE A 5 -2.12 14.29 3.85
N VAL A 6 -1.57 13.30 3.18
CA VAL A 6 -1.38 13.29 1.73
C VAL A 6 -2.42 12.38 1.08
N ILE A 7 -3.20 12.93 0.16
CA ILE A 7 -4.20 12.18 -0.62
C ILE A 7 -3.85 12.30 -2.09
N VAL A 8 -3.65 11.18 -2.76
CA VAL A 8 -3.34 11.18 -4.20
C VAL A 8 -4.62 10.98 -5.02
N ASN A 9 -4.91 11.96 -5.88
CA ASN A 9 -5.97 11.87 -6.88
C ASN A 9 -5.39 11.46 -8.25
N HIS A 10 -6.04 10.52 -8.90
CA HIS A 10 -5.89 10.29 -10.33
C HIS A 10 -7.22 9.85 -10.92
N ARG A 11 -7.96 10.81 -11.49
CA ARG A 11 -9.29 10.59 -12.10
C ARG A 11 -10.36 10.04 -11.14
N THR A 12 -10.23 10.36 -9.86
CA THR A 12 -11.15 9.90 -8.80
C THR A 12 -11.64 11.05 -7.91
N PRO A 13 -12.05 12.21 -8.47
CA PRO A 13 -12.39 13.38 -7.65
C PRO A 13 -13.51 13.11 -6.65
N GLY A 14 -14.51 12.29 -7.02
CA GLY A 14 -15.60 11.92 -6.10
C GLY A 14 -15.09 11.21 -4.86
N GLN A 15 -14.17 10.25 -5.02
CA GLN A 15 -13.57 9.53 -3.88
C GLN A 15 -12.73 10.47 -3.00
N VAL A 16 -11.97 11.41 -3.60
CA VAL A 16 -11.24 12.43 -2.82
C VAL A 16 -12.20 13.26 -1.96
N LEU A 17 -13.36 13.64 -2.49
CA LEU A 17 -14.36 14.39 -1.73
C LEU A 17 -14.96 13.58 -0.58
N ASP A 18 -15.10 12.27 -0.74
CA ASP A 18 -15.56 11.36 0.31
C ASP A 18 -14.49 11.23 1.42
N VAL A 19 -13.20 11.11 1.03
CA VAL A 19 -12.08 11.12 2.00
C VAL A 19 -12.06 12.43 2.77
N LEU A 20 -12.12 13.60 2.09
CA LEU A 20 -12.13 14.90 2.74
C LEU A 20 -13.31 15.05 3.71
N GLY A 21 -14.48 14.54 3.32
CA GLY A 21 -15.64 14.48 4.21
C GLY A 21 -15.42 13.61 5.44
N SER A 22 -14.67 12.50 5.32
CA SER A 22 -14.35 11.64 6.46
C SER A 22 -13.31 12.24 7.41
N LEU A 23 -12.53 13.21 6.93
CA LEU A 23 -11.52 13.93 7.71
C LEU A 23 -12.11 15.15 8.44
N ASP A 24 -13.26 15.63 8.02
CA ASP A 24 -13.93 16.78 8.64
C ASP A 24 -14.19 16.51 10.12
N GLY A 25 -13.83 17.47 10.97
CA GLY A 25 -13.86 17.31 12.43
C GLY A 25 -12.78 16.41 13.05
N GLN A 26 -11.91 15.77 12.24
CA GLN A 26 -10.76 14.99 12.73
C GLN A 26 -9.42 15.69 12.52
N VAL A 27 -9.38 16.71 11.69
CA VAL A 27 -8.19 17.54 11.38
C VAL A 27 -8.28 18.83 12.19
N ASP A 28 -7.21 19.17 12.90
CA ASP A 28 -7.07 20.46 13.59
C ASP A 28 -6.55 21.50 12.59
N PRO A 29 -7.35 22.51 12.18
CA PRO A 29 -6.95 23.46 11.16
C PRO A 29 -5.76 24.36 11.54
N VAL A 30 -5.39 24.39 12.84
CA VAL A 30 -4.24 25.18 13.33
C VAL A 30 -2.94 24.38 13.21
N THR A 31 -2.98 23.09 13.46
CA THR A 31 -1.78 22.24 13.57
C THR A 31 -1.61 21.25 12.46
N ASP A 32 -2.65 20.91 11.72
CA ASP A 32 -2.65 19.86 10.72
C ASP A 32 -2.97 20.42 9.33
N GLN A 33 -2.48 19.76 8.29
CA GLN A 33 -2.76 20.12 6.90
C GLN A 33 -3.07 18.87 6.07
N VAL A 34 -4.02 19.00 5.15
CA VAL A 34 -4.27 18.02 4.10
C VAL A 34 -3.73 18.55 2.78
N VAL A 35 -2.95 17.74 2.10
CA VAL A 35 -2.42 18.02 0.75
C VAL A 35 -3.03 17.00 -0.21
N VAL A 36 -3.96 17.46 -1.03
CA VAL A 36 -4.47 16.66 -2.16
C VAL A 36 -3.52 16.84 -3.32
N VAL A 37 -2.96 15.76 -3.84
CA VAL A 37 -2.06 15.78 -5.01
C VAL A 37 -2.80 15.25 -6.23
N ASP A 38 -3.10 16.11 -7.20
CA ASP A 38 -3.58 15.66 -8.50
C ASP A 38 -2.41 15.13 -9.34
N ASN A 39 -2.42 13.82 -9.60
CA ASN A 39 -1.36 13.12 -10.30
C ASN A 39 -1.58 13.15 -11.82
N ASP A 40 -1.65 14.38 -12.40
CA ASP A 40 -1.85 14.64 -13.85
C ASP A 40 -3.10 13.91 -14.40
N SER A 41 -4.26 14.15 -13.78
CA SER A 41 -5.52 13.48 -14.14
C SER A 41 -6.01 13.82 -15.54
N ARG A 42 -5.78 15.04 -16.02
CA ARG A 42 -6.18 15.56 -17.35
C ARG A 42 -7.68 15.45 -17.62
N ASP A 43 -8.47 15.61 -16.57
CA ASP A 43 -9.93 15.62 -16.59
C ASP A 43 -10.48 16.77 -15.73
N ASP A 44 -11.74 16.70 -15.29
CA ASP A 44 -12.38 17.69 -14.43
C ASP A 44 -12.04 17.56 -12.93
N SER A 45 -11.09 16.69 -12.56
CA SER A 45 -10.74 16.43 -11.15
C SER A 45 -10.33 17.69 -10.42
N VAL A 46 -9.41 18.46 -11.00
CA VAL A 46 -8.85 19.65 -10.36
C VAL A 46 -9.95 20.70 -10.08
N PRO A 47 -10.73 21.18 -11.07
CA PRO A 47 -11.78 22.18 -10.78
C PRO A 47 -12.86 21.65 -9.82
N ARG A 48 -13.17 20.37 -9.84
CA ARG A 48 -14.15 19.78 -8.90
C ARG A 48 -13.64 19.77 -7.47
N ILE A 49 -12.38 19.37 -7.26
CA ILE A 49 -11.78 19.34 -5.93
C ILE A 49 -11.61 20.77 -5.38
N ASP A 50 -11.10 21.71 -6.19
CA ASP A 50 -10.99 23.13 -5.81
C ASP A 50 -12.34 23.73 -5.40
N ALA A 51 -13.36 23.53 -6.23
CA ALA A 51 -14.71 24.02 -5.92
C ALA A 51 -15.25 23.45 -4.60
N ALA A 52 -15.02 22.15 -4.34
CA ALA A 52 -15.47 21.51 -3.11
C ALA A 52 -14.71 22.00 -1.87
N ILE A 53 -13.40 22.21 -1.97
CA ILE A 53 -12.59 22.81 -0.89
C ILE A 53 -13.15 24.18 -0.50
N ALA A 54 -13.44 25.03 -1.50
CA ALA A 54 -13.99 26.35 -1.27
C ALA A 54 -15.43 26.29 -0.69
N GLN A 55 -16.32 25.49 -1.27
CA GLN A 55 -17.73 25.42 -0.89
C GLN A 55 -17.95 24.82 0.49
N ARG A 56 -17.12 23.84 0.89
CA ARG A 56 -17.22 23.16 2.18
C ARG A 56 -16.39 23.83 3.29
N GLY A 57 -15.68 24.92 2.99
CA GLY A 57 -14.85 25.65 3.96
C GLY A 57 -13.58 24.89 4.35
N PHE A 58 -13.12 23.94 3.57
CA PHE A 58 -11.93 23.15 3.86
C PHE A 58 -10.61 23.91 3.58
N GLY A 59 -10.66 25.10 2.98
CA GLY A 59 -9.48 25.89 2.64
C GLY A 59 -8.60 26.28 3.84
N ALA A 60 -9.12 26.21 5.07
CA ALA A 60 -8.32 26.45 6.28
C ALA A 60 -7.28 25.35 6.55
N TRP A 61 -7.51 24.11 6.08
CA TRP A 61 -6.67 22.96 6.37
C TRP A 61 -6.35 22.08 5.16
N CYS A 62 -6.93 22.35 3.99
CA CYS A 62 -6.75 21.56 2.78
C CYS A 62 -6.25 22.39 1.61
N THR A 63 -5.20 21.91 0.94
CA THR A 63 -4.65 22.50 -0.30
C THR A 63 -4.59 21.47 -1.41
N LEU A 64 -4.74 21.94 -2.66
CA LEU A 64 -4.60 21.11 -3.86
C LEU A 64 -3.29 21.45 -4.57
N VAL A 65 -2.46 20.43 -4.81
CA VAL A 65 -1.18 20.53 -5.54
C VAL A 65 -1.27 19.69 -6.81
N ARG A 66 -0.70 20.18 -7.91
CA ARG A 66 -0.66 19.46 -9.18
C ARG A 66 0.72 18.85 -9.40
N ALA A 67 0.78 17.55 -9.60
CA ALA A 67 2.00 16.90 -10.06
C ALA A 67 2.25 17.24 -11.55
N PRO A 68 3.49 17.45 -11.97
CA PRO A 68 3.80 17.83 -13.36
C PRO A 68 3.49 16.74 -14.38
N ARG A 69 3.42 15.49 -13.92
CA ARG A 69 3.09 14.30 -14.73
C ARG A 69 2.64 13.15 -13.82
N ASN A 70 1.89 12.21 -14.37
CA ASN A 70 1.63 10.93 -13.67
C ASN A 70 2.90 10.07 -13.68
N ALA A 71 3.65 10.13 -12.59
CA ALA A 71 4.87 9.33 -12.38
C ALA A 71 4.65 8.16 -11.41
N GLY A 72 3.39 7.84 -11.10
CA GLY A 72 3.00 6.77 -10.20
C GLY A 72 2.70 7.24 -8.78
N LEU A 73 2.30 6.27 -7.94
CA LEU A 73 1.81 6.55 -6.59
C LEU A 73 2.93 7.03 -5.65
N ALA A 74 4.11 6.41 -5.72
CA ALA A 74 5.26 6.82 -4.91
C ALA A 74 5.66 8.26 -5.19
N ALA A 75 5.78 8.64 -6.47
CA ALA A 75 6.13 10.00 -6.86
C ALA A 75 5.07 11.03 -6.43
N ALA A 76 3.79 10.70 -6.57
CA ALA A 76 2.70 11.58 -6.13
C ALA A 76 2.68 11.78 -4.62
N ASN A 77 2.88 10.73 -3.83
CA ASN A 77 3.03 10.84 -2.37
C ASN A 77 4.23 11.73 -2.02
N ASN A 78 5.35 11.60 -2.72
CA ASN A 78 6.52 12.44 -2.50
C ASN A 78 6.26 13.92 -2.79
N VAL A 79 5.43 14.23 -3.79
CA VAL A 79 4.97 15.63 -4.04
C VAL A 79 4.22 16.16 -2.82
N GLY A 80 3.30 15.36 -2.25
CA GLY A 80 2.55 15.75 -1.06
C GLY A 80 3.43 15.90 0.18
N ILE A 81 4.37 14.99 0.40
CA ILE A 81 5.30 15.05 1.53
C ILE A 81 6.18 16.32 1.45
N ARG A 82 6.66 16.67 0.25
CA ARG A 82 7.48 17.89 0.05
C ARG A 82 6.68 19.17 0.19
N ALA A 83 5.37 19.15 0.04
CA ALA A 83 4.50 20.32 0.10
C ALA A 83 4.28 20.84 1.53
N ALA A 84 4.62 20.08 2.56
CA ALA A 84 4.40 20.45 3.96
C ALA A 84 5.55 19.95 4.85
N ASP A 85 5.87 20.74 5.86
CA ASP A 85 6.84 20.40 6.90
C ASP A 85 6.10 19.99 8.18
N ALA A 86 6.01 18.69 8.43
CA ALA A 86 5.24 18.10 9.52
C ALA A 86 6.04 17.08 10.34
N ASP A 87 5.62 16.82 11.60
CA ASP A 87 6.25 15.82 12.45
C ASP A 87 5.81 14.40 12.07
N TYR A 88 4.60 14.30 11.48
CA TYR A 88 3.99 13.06 11.02
C TYR A 88 3.36 13.25 9.65
N TYR A 89 3.43 12.21 8.83
CA TYR A 89 2.81 12.16 7.50
C TYR A 89 1.86 10.97 7.42
N LEU A 90 0.57 11.24 7.16
CA LEU A 90 -0.44 10.22 6.92
C LEU A 90 -0.67 10.13 5.41
N LEU A 91 -0.27 9.02 4.80
CA LEU A 91 -0.55 8.76 3.39
C LEU A 91 -1.89 8.03 3.29
N LEU A 92 -2.80 8.54 2.45
CA LEU A 92 -4.13 7.99 2.24
C LEU A 92 -4.42 7.79 0.74
N HIS A 93 -4.92 6.63 0.38
CA HIS A 93 -5.51 6.44 -0.94
C HIS A 93 -6.87 7.18 -1.05
N SER A 94 -7.21 7.66 -2.24
CA SER A 94 -8.50 8.33 -2.49
C SER A 94 -9.72 7.43 -2.26
N GLU A 95 -9.55 6.13 -2.20
CA GLU A 95 -10.64 5.15 -1.97
C GLU A 95 -10.81 4.75 -0.48
N THR A 96 -10.25 5.54 0.45
CA THR A 96 -10.34 5.26 1.90
C THR A 96 -11.35 6.17 2.58
N LEU A 97 -11.95 5.70 3.67
CA LEU A 97 -12.77 6.49 4.58
C LEU A 97 -12.24 6.32 6.00
N VAL A 98 -11.78 7.41 6.59
CA VAL A 98 -11.19 7.40 7.93
C VAL A 98 -12.30 7.36 8.98
N ARG A 99 -12.34 6.30 9.79
CA ARG A 99 -13.31 6.21 10.88
C ARG A 99 -13.00 7.23 11.98
N PRO A 100 -14.02 7.71 12.71
CA PRO A 100 -13.81 8.65 13.81
C PRO A 100 -12.77 8.15 14.81
N GLY A 101 -11.82 9.00 15.19
CA GLY A 101 -10.78 8.69 16.14
C GLY A 101 -9.57 7.91 15.60
N ALA A 102 -9.57 7.45 14.34
CA ALA A 102 -8.48 6.66 13.79
C ALA A 102 -7.16 7.43 13.71
N ILE A 103 -7.19 8.71 13.33
CA ILE A 103 -5.99 9.56 13.27
C ILE A 103 -5.38 9.75 14.65
N SER A 104 -6.21 10.12 15.64
CA SER A 104 -5.73 10.33 17.02
C SER A 104 -5.18 9.05 17.63
N ALA A 105 -5.77 7.90 17.33
CA ALA A 105 -5.29 6.59 17.76
C ALA A 105 -3.91 6.26 17.17
N LEU A 106 -3.71 6.43 15.86
CA LEU A 106 -2.41 6.22 15.21
C LEU A 106 -1.33 7.18 15.73
N LEU A 107 -1.66 8.46 15.90
CA LEU A 107 -0.74 9.44 16.49
C LEU A 107 -0.37 9.09 17.93
N GLY A 108 -1.34 8.64 18.72
CA GLY A 108 -1.13 8.15 20.08
C GLY A 108 -0.17 6.96 20.13
N GLU A 109 -0.34 6.01 19.22
CA GLU A 109 0.53 4.83 19.10
C GLU A 109 1.97 5.22 18.78
N LEU A 110 2.20 6.08 17.78
CA LEU A 110 3.55 6.53 17.47
C LEU A 110 4.18 7.33 18.61
N ARG A 111 3.42 8.15 19.34
CA ARG A 111 3.92 8.91 20.48
C ARG A 111 4.32 8.01 21.65
N ALA A 112 3.51 6.99 21.94
CA ALA A 112 3.76 6.06 23.04
C ALA A 112 4.99 5.17 22.78
N TYR A 113 5.34 4.92 21.53
CA TYR A 113 6.42 4.01 21.15
C TYR A 113 7.44 4.68 20.21
N PRO A 114 8.45 5.40 20.74
CA PRO A 114 9.43 6.15 19.91
C PRO A 114 10.21 5.31 18.90
N GLY A 115 10.40 4.01 19.13
CA GLY A 115 11.05 3.11 18.19
C GLY A 115 10.16 2.67 17.02
N VAL A 116 8.86 2.97 17.05
CA VAL A 116 7.94 2.71 15.94
C VAL A 116 7.99 3.90 14.99
N GLY A 117 8.46 3.66 13.76
CA GLY A 117 8.55 4.70 12.73
C GLY A 117 7.34 4.73 11.80
N ILE A 118 6.68 3.59 11.63
CA ILE A 118 5.57 3.40 10.70
C ILE A 118 4.43 2.68 11.42
N ALA A 119 3.22 3.23 11.35
CA ALA A 119 2.02 2.60 11.89
C ALA A 119 0.90 2.57 10.86
N GLY A 120 0.18 1.45 10.78
CA GLY A 120 -0.99 1.31 9.92
C GLY A 120 -2.22 0.80 10.66
N PRO A 121 -3.41 1.25 10.24
CA PRO A 121 -4.67 0.86 10.83
C PRO A 121 -5.14 -0.51 10.37
N ARG A 122 -6.20 -1.01 10.98
CA ARG A 122 -7.05 -2.04 10.42
C ARG A 122 -7.79 -1.48 9.20
N LEU A 123 -7.56 -2.10 8.05
CA LEU A 123 -8.39 -1.86 6.89
C LEU A 123 -9.64 -2.73 6.99
N GLU A 124 -10.78 -2.17 6.63
CA GLU A 124 -12.06 -2.87 6.63
C GLU A 124 -12.87 -2.52 5.39
N THR A 125 -13.89 -3.31 5.09
CA THR A 125 -14.91 -2.96 4.11
C THR A 125 -15.83 -1.86 4.69
N HIS A 126 -16.71 -1.31 3.85
CA HIS A 126 -17.64 -0.27 4.32
C HIS A 126 -18.53 -0.75 5.47
N ASP A 127 -18.92 -2.02 5.49
CA ASP A 127 -19.72 -2.67 6.52
C ASP A 127 -18.93 -3.10 7.77
N GLY A 128 -17.63 -2.85 7.83
CA GLY A 128 -16.77 -3.14 8.97
C GLY A 128 -16.11 -4.52 8.96
N THR A 129 -16.24 -5.30 7.88
CA THR A 129 -15.53 -6.57 7.75
C THR A 129 -14.03 -6.31 7.59
N ALA A 130 -13.21 -6.91 8.45
CA ALA A 130 -11.77 -6.73 8.44
C ALA A 130 -11.12 -7.29 7.17
N LEU A 131 -10.16 -6.56 6.65
CA LEU A 131 -9.35 -6.93 5.49
C LEU A 131 -7.89 -7.17 5.90
N PRO A 132 -7.13 -8.00 5.15
CA PRO A 132 -5.70 -8.12 5.35
C PRO A 132 -5.03 -6.74 5.21
N SER A 133 -4.35 -6.30 6.26
CA SER A 133 -3.79 -4.94 6.38
C SER A 133 -2.28 -4.95 6.63
N CYS A 134 -1.75 -6.08 7.09
CA CYS A 134 -0.37 -6.26 7.50
C CYS A 134 0.19 -7.58 6.94
N PHE A 135 1.51 -7.61 6.72
CA PHE A 135 2.12 -8.61 5.87
C PHE A 135 3.56 -8.92 6.29
N ARG A 136 4.04 -10.09 5.87
CA ARG A 136 5.46 -10.44 5.85
C ARG A 136 6.12 -10.01 4.55
N ASP A 137 7.44 -9.90 4.56
CA ASP A 137 8.22 -9.58 3.35
C ASP A 137 7.96 -10.57 2.21
N HIS A 138 7.96 -10.04 1.01
CA HIS A 138 8.02 -10.86 -0.18
C HIS A 138 9.39 -11.51 -0.31
N THR A 139 9.41 -12.83 -0.41
CA THR A 139 10.62 -13.64 -0.54
C THR A 139 10.51 -14.57 -1.76
N PRO A 140 11.63 -15.11 -2.28
CA PRO A 140 11.54 -16.16 -3.31
C PRO A 140 10.69 -17.36 -2.87
N VAL A 141 10.70 -17.71 -1.58
CA VAL A 141 9.87 -18.80 -1.04
C VAL A 141 8.38 -18.42 -1.05
N SER A 142 8.04 -17.16 -0.74
CA SER A 142 6.64 -16.71 -0.85
C SER A 142 6.12 -16.75 -2.28
N GLU A 143 6.98 -16.55 -3.28
CA GLU A 143 6.63 -16.72 -4.68
C GLU A 143 6.30 -18.18 -5.03
N LEU A 144 7.07 -19.12 -4.50
CA LEU A 144 6.77 -20.55 -4.63
C LEU A 144 5.40 -20.86 -4.01
N LEU A 145 5.13 -20.36 -2.79
CA LEU A 145 3.85 -20.57 -2.10
C LEU A 145 2.68 -20.00 -2.88
N SER A 146 2.83 -18.77 -3.39
CA SER A 146 1.77 -18.09 -4.16
C SER A 146 1.38 -18.87 -5.42
N ALA A 147 2.34 -19.59 -6.02
CA ALA A 147 2.15 -20.39 -7.23
C ALA A 147 1.72 -21.83 -6.96
N ALA A 148 2.19 -22.44 -5.85
CA ALA A 148 1.88 -23.85 -5.51
C ALA A 148 0.46 -24.03 -5.00
N GLN A 149 -0.01 -23.16 -4.11
CA GLN A 149 -1.33 -23.17 -3.47
C GLN A 149 -1.81 -24.58 -3.02
N THR A 150 -0.95 -25.30 -2.34
CA THR A 150 -1.24 -26.64 -1.83
C THR A 150 -1.14 -26.68 -0.31
N ARG A 151 -2.15 -27.25 0.37
CA ARG A 151 -2.17 -27.32 1.83
C ARG A 151 -0.89 -27.87 2.47
N PRO A 152 -0.28 -28.98 2.01
CA PRO A 152 0.94 -29.49 2.61
C PRO A 152 2.11 -28.49 2.54
N ILE A 153 2.31 -27.84 1.38
CA ILE A 153 3.38 -26.86 1.20
C ILE A 153 3.10 -25.59 2.00
N SER A 154 1.87 -25.06 1.95
CA SER A 154 1.49 -23.89 2.75
C SER A 154 1.62 -24.16 4.25
N ALA A 155 1.23 -25.33 4.74
CA ALA A 155 1.40 -25.68 6.15
C ALA A 155 2.88 -25.76 6.57
N ALA A 156 3.73 -26.39 5.74
CA ALA A 156 5.15 -26.52 6.02
C ALA A 156 5.91 -25.18 5.96
N LEU A 157 5.50 -24.29 5.05
CA LEU A 157 6.17 -23.02 4.79
C LEU A 157 5.33 -21.79 5.22
N ARG A 158 4.39 -21.96 6.13
CA ARG A 158 3.46 -20.91 6.59
C ARG A 158 4.13 -19.61 7.03
N HIS A 159 5.39 -19.69 7.50
CA HIS A 159 6.16 -18.51 7.90
C HIS A 159 6.53 -17.58 6.73
N TYR A 160 6.39 -18.05 5.49
CA TYR A 160 6.66 -17.30 4.27
C TYR A 160 5.36 -16.84 3.57
N GLU A 161 4.20 -17.12 4.13
CA GLU A 161 2.93 -16.55 3.63
C GLU A 161 2.94 -15.04 3.86
N VAL A 162 2.73 -14.27 2.78
CA VAL A 162 2.86 -12.80 2.83
C VAL A 162 1.73 -12.17 3.65
N PRO A 163 0.43 -12.43 3.40
CA PRO A 163 -0.62 -11.89 4.24
C PRO A 163 -0.58 -12.52 5.63
N LEU A 164 -0.57 -11.68 6.66
CA LEU A 164 -0.78 -12.14 8.02
C LEU A 164 -2.27 -12.40 8.26
N PRO A 165 -2.62 -13.33 9.15
CA PRO A 165 -4.00 -13.50 9.58
C PRO A 165 -4.56 -12.18 10.15
N ILE A 166 -5.86 -11.96 9.96
CA ILE A 166 -6.57 -10.85 10.59
C ILE A 166 -6.46 -11.01 12.11
N SER A 167 -6.08 -9.94 12.80
CA SER A 167 -5.89 -9.92 14.26
C SER A 167 -6.53 -8.67 14.85
N ASP A 168 -7.04 -8.82 16.06
CA ASP A 168 -7.47 -7.70 16.90
C ASP A 168 -6.35 -7.21 17.83
N ASP A 169 -5.18 -7.86 17.81
CA ASP A 169 -4.00 -7.47 18.56
C ASP A 169 -3.10 -6.53 17.76
N THR A 170 -2.40 -5.64 18.47
CA THR A 170 -1.33 -4.83 17.92
C THR A 170 -0.12 -5.71 17.60
N LEU A 171 0.37 -5.67 16.37
CA LEU A 171 1.44 -6.54 15.88
C LEU A 171 2.63 -5.73 15.34
N GLU A 172 3.85 -6.17 15.63
CA GLU A 172 5.02 -5.78 14.85
C GLU A 172 5.08 -6.66 13.59
N VAL A 173 5.23 -6.02 12.44
CA VAL A 173 5.06 -6.67 11.13
C VAL A 173 6.15 -6.23 10.17
N ASP A 174 6.32 -6.97 9.06
CA ASP A 174 7.34 -6.58 8.09
C ASP A 174 6.89 -5.37 7.26
N TRP A 175 5.64 -5.34 6.84
CA TRP A 175 5.08 -4.18 6.16
C TRP A 175 3.55 -4.10 6.30
N ILE A 176 3.01 -2.94 6.03
CA ILE A 176 1.59 -2.61 6.05
C ILE A 176 1.20 -1.93 4.75
N SER A 177 -0.08 -2.03 4.39
CA SER A 177 -0.59 -1.41 3.17
C SER A 177 -0.59 0.13 3.29
N PHE A 178 -0.05 0.80 2.27
CA PHE A 178 -0.09 2.26 2.17
C PHE A 178 -1.43 2.80 1.66
N ALA A 179 -2.48 1.97 1.65
CA ALA A 179 -3.84 2.49 1.56
C ALA A 179 -4.13 3.50 2.68
N CYS A 180 -3.60 3.23 3.89
CA CYS A 180 -3.50 4.20 4.99
C CYS A 180 -2.26 3.87 5.84
N VAL A 181 -1.34 4.81 5.95
CA VAL A 181 -0.12 4.64 6.74
C VAL A 181 0.33 5.95 7.36
N LEU A 182 0.69 5.92 8.64
CA LEU A 182 1.28 7.04 9.37
C LEU A 182 2.79 6.84 9.48
N LEU A 183 3.54 7.81 9.00
CA LEU A 183 5.00 7.86 9.01
C LEU A 183 5.48 8.94 9.98
N ARG A 184 6.54 8.66 10.75
CA ARG A 184 7.30 9.70 11.43
C ARG A 184 8.18 10.47 10.46
N ARG A 185 8.41 11.76 10.70
CA ARG A 185 9.41 12.57 10.00
C ARG A 185 10.78 11.91 10.00
N GLU A 186 11.23 11.40 11.15
CA GLU A 186 12.56 10.80 11.31
C GLU A 186 12.77 9.58 10.42
N VAL A 187 11.70 8.89 10.01
CA VAL A 187 11.80 7.82 9.00
C VAL A 187 12.18 8.43 7.66
N ILE A 188 11.50 9.51 7.25
CA ILE A 188 11.78 10.19 5.98
C ILE A 188 13.19 10.79 6.00
N GLU A 189 13.63 11.36 7.11
CA GLU A 189 14.97 11.92 7.24
C GLU A 189 16.08 10.87 7.12
N LYS A 190 15.86 9.66 7.66
CA LYS A 190 16.86 8.58 7.64
C LYS A 190 16.80 7.71 6.39
N VAL A 191 15.62 7.44 5.88
CA VAL A 191 15.40 6.55 4.71
C VAL A 191 15.39 7.33 3.41
N GLY A 192 14.96 8.59 3.46
CA GLY A 192 14.60 9.39 2.29
C GLY A 192 13.12 9.23 1.93
N LEU A 193 12.75 9.78 0.78
CA LEU A 193 11.42 9.69 0.22
C LEU A 193 11.16 8.30 -0.38
N LEU A 194 9.90 8.03 -0.74
CA LEU A 194 9.53 6.80 -1.43
C LEU A 194 10.30 6.67 -2.75
N ASP A 195 10.69 5.46 -3.12
CA ASP A 195 11.40 5.20 -4.37
C ASP A 195 10.48 5.35 -5.58
N GLU A 196 10.65 6.45 -6.33
CA GLU A 196 9.85 6.81 -7.51
C GLU A 196 10.02 5.84 -8.70
N GLY A 197 10.96 4.89 -8.60
CA GLY A 197 11.07 3.79 -9.55
C GLY A 197 9.93 2.77 -9.46
N TYR A 198 9.11 2.82 -8.40
CA TYR A 198 7.85 2.11 -8.28
C TYR A 198 6.71 2.99 -8.80
N PHE A 199 6.19 2.67 -9.97
CA PHE A 199 5.01 3.36 -10.46
C PHE A 199 3.77 3.05 -9.60
N MET A 200 3.63 1.79 -9.20
CA MET A 200 2.56 1.28 -8.34
C MET A 200 2.90 -0.14 -7.90
N TYR A 201 2.51 -0.53 -6.68
CA TYR A 201 2.79 -1.79 -6.01
C TYR A 201 4.25 -1.92 -5.54
N PHE A 202 4.45 -2.60 -4.44
CA PHE A 202 5.73 -2.85 -3.76
C PHE A 202 6.43 -1.62 -3.17
N GLU A 203 5.97 -0.38 -3.44
CA GLU A 203 6.49 0.83 -2.81
C GLU A 203 6.34 0.79 -1.29
N ASP A 204 5.22 0.26 -0.80
CA ASP A 204 4.91 0.08 0.62
C ASP A 204 5.83 -0.96 1.28
N SER A 205 5.95 -2.13 0.70
CA SER A 205 6.82 -3.20 1.19
C SER A 205 8.30 -2.80 1.16
N ASP A 206 8.74 -2.13 0.09
CA ASP A 206 10.13 -1.65 -0.03
C ASP A 206 10.44 -0.56 1.00
N TYR A 207 9.53 0.40 1.20
CA TYR A 207 9.74 1.48 2.16
C TYR A 207 9.75 0.98 3.60
N CYS A 208 8.83 0.08 3.97
CA CYS A 208 8.83 -0.56 5.28
C CYS A 208 10.12 -1.35 5.53
N ARG A 209 10.61 -2.08 4.53
CA ARG A 209 11.90 -2.81 4.63
C ARG A 209 13.07 -1.85 4.83
N ALA A 210 13.12 -0.73 4.11
CA ALA A 210 14.14 0.29 4.26
C ALA A 210 14.10 0.93 5.66
N ALA A 211 12.91 1.22 6.18
CA ALA A 211 12.74 1.76 7.53
C ALA A 211 13.23 0.78 8.62
N ARG A 212 12.92 -0.52 8.47
CA ARG A 212 13.42 -1.56 9.40
C ARG A 212 14.93 -1.70 9.34
N ALA A 213 15.52 -1.57 8.15
CA ALA A 213 16.98 -1.65 7.98
C ALA A 213 17.75 -0.53 8.72
N VAL A 214 17.11 0.61 8.98
CA VAL A 214 17.67 1.73 9.76
C VAL A 214 17.18 1.76 11.21
N GLY A 215 16.54 0.67 11.68
CA GLY A 215 16.21 0.43 13.08
C GLY A 215 14.81 0.87 13.53
N PHE A 216 13.94 1.30 12.62
CA PHE A 216 12.55 1.56 12.97
C PHE A 216 11.72 0.27 12.95
N ARG A 217 10.69 0.23 13.80
CA ARG A 217 9.67 -0.82 13.80
C ARG A 217 8.48 -0.39 12.95
N VAL A 218 7.84 -1.36 12.30
CA VAL A 218 6.57 -1.22 11.59
C VAL A 218 5.49 -1.90 12.39
N ARG A 219 4.39 -1.20 12.67
CA ARG A 219 3.36 -1.69 13.58
C ARG A 219 1.96 -1.60 12.98
N TYR A 220 1.25 -2.71 13.02
CA TYR A 220 -0.19 -2.78 12.78
C TYR A 220 -0.94 -2.45 14.06
N PHE A 221 -1.89 -1.51 14.00
CA PHE A 221 -2.66 -1.01 15.13
C PHE A 221 -4.16 -1.11 14.86
N PRO A 222 -4.83 -2.22 15.25
CA PRO A 222 -6.22 -2.51 14.87
C PRO A 222 -7.27 -1.62 15.52
N HIS A 223 -6.92 -0.86 16.56
CA HIS A 223 -7.83 0.08 17.20
C HIS A 223 -8.09 1.34 16.34
N ALA A 224 -7.17 1.69 15.46
CA ALA A 224 -7.43 2.63 14.38
C ALA A 224 -8.08 1.88 13.22
N LYS A 225 -9.19 2.39 12.68
CA LYS A 225 -9.96 1.73 11.61
C LYS A 225 -10.14 2.65 10.42
N VAL A 226 -9.93 2.11 9.22
CA VAL A 226 -10.10 2.82 7.96
C VAL A 226 -10.85 1.92 6.99
N ALA A 227 -11.97 2.38 6.48
CA ALA A 227 -12.75 1.64 5.50
C ALA A 227 -12.26 1.92 4.08
N LEU A 228 -12.28 0.90 3.22
CA LEU A 228 -12.11 1.06 1.78
C LEU A 228 -13.48 1.33 1.15
N ALA A 229 -13.61 2.43 0.40
CA ALA A 229 -14.89 2.89 -0.17
C ALA A 229 -15.42 1.98 -1.28
N ARG A 230 -14.62 1.05 -1.82
CA ARG A 230 -15.03 0.08 -2.85
C ARG A 230 -14.62 -1.33 -2.48
N GLU A 231 -15.59 -2.24 -2.53
CA GLU A 231 -15.35 -3.70 -2.48
C GLU A 231 -14.54 -4.21 -3.69
N ASP A 232 -14.51 -3.47 -4.79
CA ASP A 232 -13.65 -3.70 -5.97
C ASP A 232 -12.16 -3.50 -5.66
N GLY A 233 -11.85 -3.11 -4.43
CA GLY A 233 -10.50 -2.90 -3.93
C GLY A 233 -9.60 -4.09 -4.25
N ARG A 234 -8.38 -3.81 -4.64
CA ARG A 234 -7.35 -4.78 -5.02
C ARG A 234 -7.13 -5.87 -3.97
N VAL A 235 -7.49 -5.60 -2.72
CA VAL A 235 -7.40 -6.52 -1.58
C VAL A 235 -8.53 -7.56 -1.61
N ALA A 236 -9.76 -7.19 -2.00
CA ALA A 236 -10.87 -8.14 -2.14
C ALA A 236 -10.66 -9.10 -3.33
N LYS A 237 -9.96 -8.66 -4.38
CA LYS A 237 -9.60 -9.51 -5.54
C LYS A 237 -8.59 -10.62 -5.22
N ALA A 238 -7.88 -10.53 -4.11
CA ALA A 238 -6.98 -11.60 -3.67
C ALA A 238 -7.73 -12.84 -3.16
N LEU A 239 -9.02 -12.74 -2.85
CA LEU A 239 -9.77 -13.75 -2.11
C LEU A 239 -10.72 -14.64 -2.93
N GLY A 240 -10.77 -14.56 -4.29
CA GLY A 240 -11.55 -15.57 -4.99
C GLY A 240 -12.11 -15.27 -6.39
N ALA A 241 -11.93 -14.08 -6.94
CA ALA A 241 -12.30 -13.82 -8.33
C ALA A 241 -11.33 -14.47 -9.32
N PRO A 242 -11.77 -14.87 -10.54
CA PRO A 242 -10.85 -15.36 -11.57
C PRO A 242 -9.73 -14.33 -11.77
N ARG A 243 -8.49 -14.76 -11.58
CA ARG A 243 -7.32 -13.88 -11.57
C ARG A 243 -7.16 -13.24 -12.95
N ARG A 244 -7.52 -11.98 -13.05
CA ARG A 244 -7.20 -11.18 -14.23
C ARG A 244 -5.69 -10.97 -14.29
N ARG A 245 -5.15 -10.94 -15.51
CA ARG A 245 -3.74 -10.62 -15.77
C ARG A 245 -3.38 -9.31 -15.06
N GLY A 246 -2.32 -9.32 -14.26
CA GLY A 246 -1.84 -8.13 -13.55
C GLY A 246 -1.36 -7.06 -14.54
N PRO A 247 -1.42 -5.77 -14.18
CA PRO A 247 -0.87 -4.72 -15.02
C PRO A 247 0.66 -4.86 -15.12
N ARG A 248 1.25 -4.38 -16.21
CA ARG A 248 2.71 -4.40 -16.42
C ARG A 248 3.47 -3.77 -15.24
N ALA A 249 2.92 -2.69 -14.66
CA ALA A 249 3.51 -2.00 -13.51
C ALA A 249 3.73 -2.93 -12.31
N TYR A 250 2.82 -3.87 -12.04
CA TYR A 250 2.98 -4.85 -10.96
C TYR A 250 4.24 -5.71 -11.16
N TYR A 251 4.44 -6.24 -12.35
CA TYR A 251 5.59 -7.12 -12.64
C TYR A 251 6.90 -6.34 -12.68
N ALA A 252 6.89 -5.14 -13.22
CA ALA A 252 8.05 -4.26 -13.21
C ALA A 252 8.47 -3.88 -11.77
N SER A 253 7.51 -3.53 -10.93
CA SER A 253 7.73 -3.23 -9.50
C SER A 253 8.21 -4.45 -8.73
N ARG A 254 7.61 -5.63 -8.98
CA ARG A 254 8.07 -6.89 -8.40
C ARG A 254 9.53 -7.18 -8.75
N THR A 255 9.91 -7.02 -10.00
CA THR A 255 11.30 -7.21 -10.45
C THR A 255 12.25 -6.24 -9.74
N ARG A 256 11.86 -4.95 -9.64
CA ARG A 256 12.63 -3.94 -8.91
C ARG A 256 12.80 -4.33 -7.43
N TYR A 257 11.72 -4.75 -6.77
CA TYR A 257 11.74 -5.16 -5.37
C TYR A 257 12.71 -6.31 -5.11
N PHE A 258 12.64 -7.38 -5.92
CA PHE A 258 13.55 -8.51 -5.76
C PHE A 258 14.99 -8.16 -6.11
N ARG A 259 15.22 -7.30 -7.10
CA ARG A 259 16.56 -6.83 -7.43
C ARG A 259 17.16 -6.00 -6.30
N LYS A 260 16.39 -5.08 -5.76
CA LYS A 260 16.82 -4.18 -4.67
C LYS A 260 17.05 -4.95 -3.36
N GLY A 261 16.23 -5.93 -3.05
CA GLY A 261 16.28 -6.69 -1.79
C GLY A 261 17.19 -7.90 -1.79
N TYR A 262 17.40 -8.53 -2.96
CA TYR A 262 18.13 -9.80 -3.09
C TYR A 262 19.26 -9.73 -4.12
N GLY A 263 19.62 -8.51 -4.56
CA GLY A 263 20.68 -8.30 -5.54
C GLY A 263 20.27 -8.60 -6.98
N PRO A 264 21.21 -8.51 -7.94
CA PRO A 264 20.94 -8.65 -9.36
C PRO A 264 20.26 -9.98 -9.75
N LEU A 265 20.57 -11.06 -9.05
CA LEU A 265 19.97 -12.39 -9.27
C LEU A 265 18.62 -12.57 -8.57
N GLY A 266 18.19 -11.64 -7.71
CA GLY A 266 16.94 -11.72 -6.97
C GLY A 266 15.72 -12.03 -7.82
N PRO A 267 15.47 -11.31 -8.92
CA PRO A 267 14.34 -11.58 -9.83
C PRO A 267 14.38 -12.99 -10.43
N TRP A 268 15.58 -13.48 -10.77
CA TRP A 268 15.75 -14.82 -11.37
C TRP A 268 15.42 -15.92 -10.37
N VAL A 269 15.89 -15.79 -9.12
CA VAL A 269 15.59 -16.73 -8.05
C VAL A 269 14.10 -16.72 -7.72
N ALA A 270 13.49 -15.54 -7.62
CA ALA A 270 12.05 -15.40 -7.38
C ALA A 270 11.22 -16.04 -8.50
N ASN A 271 11.63 -15.85 -9.76
CA ASN A 271 10.98 -16.46 -10.93
C ASN A 271 11.14 -17.98 -10.93
N ALA A 272 12.32 -18.50 -10.64
CA ALA A 272 12.56 -19.95 -10.54
C ALA A 272 11.68 -20.58 -9.45
N CYS A 273 11.61 -19.97 -8.26
CA CYS A 273 10.74 -20.39 -7.17
C CYS A 273 9.26 -20.37 -7.57
N TRP A 274 8.81 -19.32 -8.26
CA TRP A 274 7.45 -19.24 -8.79
C TRP A 274 7.15 -20.36 -9.78
N GLN A 275 8.07 -20.64 -10.72
CA GLN A 275 7.91 -21.74 -11.71
C GLN A 275 7.85 -23.10 -11.04
N LEU A 276 8.68 -23.35 -10.02
CA LEU A 276 8.61 -24.59 -9.23
C LEU A 276 7.24 -24.73 -8.55
N GLY A 277 6.75 -23.68 -7.90
CA GLY A 277 5.40 -23.68 -7.31
C GLY A 277 4.32 -23.92 -8.36
N ARG A 278 4.44 -23.30 -9.54
CA ARG A 278 3.50 -23.49 -10.65
C ARG A 278 3.50 -24.92 -11.18
N SER A 279 4.64 -25.57 -11.27
CA SER A 279 4.73 -26.99 -11.66
C SER A 279 3.95 -27.90 -10.73
N VAL A 280 4.02 -27.63 -9.41
CA VAL A 280 3.23 -28.34 -8.40
C VAL A 280 1.72 -28.11 -8.63
N SER A 281 1.29 -26.88 -8.85
CA SER A 281 -0.14 -26.60 -9.07
C SER A 281 -0.64 -27.17 -10.39
N LEU A 282 0.16 -27.16 -11.45
CA LEU A 282 -0.17 -27.77 -12.75
C LEU A 282 -0.39 -29.28 -12.61
N SER A 283 0.50 -29.99 -11.93
CA SER A 283 0.35 -31.43 -11.68
C SER A 283 -0.98 -31.75 -11.01
N ARG A 284 -1.37 -30.91 -10.02
CA ARG A 284 -2.64 -31.06 -9.31
C ARG A 284 -3.85 -30.74 -10.21
N GLU A 285 -3.77 -29.69 -11.03
CA GLU A 285 -4.83 -29.30 -11.97
C GLU A 285 -5.11 -30.42 -12.97
N LEU A 286 -4.04 -31.05 -13.51
CA LEU A 286 -4.14 -32.18 -14.41
C LEU A 286 -4.77 -33.43 -13.77
N THR A 287 -4.43 -33.70 -12.49
CA THR A 287 -4.93 -34.89 -11.79
C THR A 287 -6.34 -34.72 -11.22
N SER A 288 -6.73 -33.51 -10.82
CA SER A 288 -8.00 -33.27 -10.08
C SER A 288 -9.02 -32.44 -10.87
N ARG A 289 -8.82 -32.14 -12.14
CA ARG A 289 -9.69 -31.30 -12.99
C ARG A 289 -10.09 -29.96 -12.35
N ARG A 290 -9.24 -29.40 -11.50
CA ARG A 290 -9.49 -28.11 -10.85
C ARG A 290 -9.12 -26.98 -11.80
N VAL A 291 -9.89 -25.87 -11.72
CA VAL A 291 -9.60 -24.66 -12.49
C VAL A 291 -8.26 -24.06 -12.03
N GLY A 292 -7.43 -23.67 -12.99
CA GLY A 292 -6.14 -23.01 -12.71
C GLY A 292 -6.33 -21.70 -11.94
N HIS A 293 -5.45 -21.45 -10.97
CA HIS A 293 -5.50 -20.24 -10.13
C HIS A 293 -4.55 -19.13 -10.62
N THR A 294 -3.72 -19.41 -11.63
CA THR A 294 -2.79 -18.42 -12.21
C THR A 294 -3.42 -17.71 -13.40
N CYS A 295 -3.02 -16.44 -13.61
CA CYS A 295 -3.45 -15.67 -14.77
C CYS A 295 -2.82 -16.21 -16.05
N GLU A 296 -3.53 -16.02 -17.17
CA GLU A 296 -2.97 -16.28 -18.51
C GLU A 296 -1.66 -15.49 -18.67
N ARG A 297 -0.63 -16.14 -19.23
CA ARG A 297 0.72 -15.59 -19.46
C ARG A 297 1.47 -15.06 -18.24
N GLN A 298 1.01 -15.31 -17.02
CA GLN A 298 1.71 -14.86 -15.80
C GLN A 298 3.17 -15.34 -15.74
N TRP A 299 3.45 -16.53 -16.25
CA TRP A 299 4.79 -17.10 -16.31
C TRP A 299 5.76 -16.30 -17.20
N LEU A 300 5.25 -15.59 -18.23
CA LEU A 300 6.02 -14.65 -19.05
C LEU A 300 6.12 -13.29 -18.38
N ASP A 301 5.01 -12.82 -17.81
CA ASP A 301 4.94 -11.49 -17.20
C ASP A 301 5.90 -11.35 -16.01
N ASN A 302 6.15 -12.43 -15.27
CA ASN A 302 7.13 -12.45 -14.18
C ASN A 302 8.56 -12.10 -14.62
N TRP A 303 8.86 -12.19 -15.94
CA TRP A 303 10.15 -11.82 -16.51
C TRP A 303 10.25 -10.37 -16.98
N ILE A 304 9.15 -9.60 -16.87
CA ILE A 304 9.15 -8.18 -17.24
C ILE A 304 10.29 -7.48 -16.48
N ASP A 305 11.11 -6.75 -17.23
CA ASP A 305 12.27 -5.98 -16.76
C ASP A 305 13.35 -6.79 -16.00
N SER A 306 13.28 -8.14 -15.97
CA SER A 306 14.27 -9.00 -15.32
C SER A 306 15.65 -8.96 -15.99
N PHE A 307 15.69 -8.60 -17.27
CA PHE A 307 16.91 -8.53 -18.10
C PHE A 307 17.48 -7.12 -18.23
N LYS A 308 16.82 -6.10 -17.67
CA LYS A 308 17.37 -4.74 -17.63
C LYS A 308 18.43 -4.67 -16.54
N LEU A 309 19.62 -4.21 -16.88
CA LEU A 309 20.71 -3.95 -15.94
C LEU A 309 20.44 -2.68 -15.13
#